data_5bbc3eef0107e730fe33e4546138c135
#
_entry.id   5bbc3eef0107e730fe33e4546138c135
#
_cell.length_a   1.000
_cell.length_b   1.000
_cell.length_c   1.000
_cell.angle_alpha   90.00
_cell.angle_beta   90.00
_cell.angle_gamma   90.00
#
_symmetry.space_group_name_H-M   'P 1'
#
loop_
_entity.id
_entity.type
_entity.pdbx_description
1 polymer ?
#
loop_
_entity_poly.entity_id
_entity_poly.type
_entity_poly.pdbx_seq_one_letter_code
_entity_poly.pdbx_strand_id
1 'polypeptide(L)'
;MAYSICKSLKIKADNKVLEYGCAHGFLVKALNDFKIDTYGVDVSSYALSKVDSEIKKKTSLIRNNNIRNSLNKMNIKFKFDHIISKDVFEHIEPKDLRKILREMSKITKELFVVVPLGDDGKYRIESYAGDKTHIIAEDENWWKKLFNENKFRVKSFSYSIDGIKDKWYKINTKGNGFFKLKIL
;
A
#
# COMPACT_ATOMS: atom_id res chain seq x y z
N MET A 1 9.72 -6.51 -8.90
CA MET A 1 8.58 -5.88 -8.19
C MET A 1 8.24 -4.48 -8.72
N ALA A 2 9.10 -3.46 -8.64
CA ALA A 2 8.78 -2.10 -9.12
C ALA A 2 8.28 -2.07 -10.57
N TYR A 3 8.99 -2.73 -11.50
CA TYR A 3 8.56 -2.87 -12.90
C TYR A 3 7.17 -3.52 -13.03
N SER A 4 6.91 -4.61 -12.29
CA SER A 4 5.61 -5.31 -12.29
C SER A 4 4.47 -4.42 -11.80
N ILE A 5 4.72 -3.60 -10.78
CA ILE A 5 3.77 -2.60 -10.28
C ILE A 5 3.48 -1.56 -11.37
N CYS A 6 4.51 -0.97 -11.99
CA CYS A 6 4.34 0.01 -13.06
C CYS A 6 3.53 -0.56 -14.22
N LYS A 7 3.87 -1.76 -14.70
CA LYS A 7 3.16 -2.46 -15.77
C LYS A 7 1.71 -2.72 -15.40
N SER A 8 1.48 -3.25 -14.20
CA SER A 8 0.15 -3.65 -13.71
C SER A 8 -0.79 -2.45 -13.53
N LEU A 9 -0.28 -1.33 -13.04
CA LEU A 9 -1.03 -0.09 -12.80
C LEU A 9 -0.99 0.88 -14.00
N LYS A 10 -0.21 0.55 -15.03
CA LYS A 10 0.03 1.42 -16.20
C LYS A 10 0.57 2.80 -15.78
N ILE A 11 1.48 2.81 -14.79
CA ILE A 11 2.11 4.04 -14.31
C ILE A 11 2.98 4.64 -15.40
N LYS A 12 2.83 5.96 -15.63
CA LYS A 12 3.59 6.75 -16.60
C LYS A 12 4.60 7.64 -15.88
N ALA A 13 5.60 8.14 -16.60
CA ALA A 13 6.64 8.99 -16.05
C ALA A 13 6.13 10.32 -15.44
N ASP A 14 4.99 10.83 -15.93
CA ASP A 14 4.34 12.05 -15.41
C ASP A 14 3.45 11.80 -14.19
N ASN A 15 3.25 10.54 -13.79
CA ASN A 15 2.41 10.23 -12.65
C ASN A 15 3.08 10.57 -11.31
N LYS A 16 2.25 10.96 -10.36
CA LYS A 16 2.61 11.17 -8.96
C LYS A 16 2.20 9.96 -8.14
N VAL A 17 3.14 9.34 -7.44
CA VAL A 17 2.93 8.11 -6.67
C VAL A 17 3.25 8.31 -5.20
N LEU A 18 2.44 7.74 -4.32
CA LEU A 18 2.71 7.64 -2.87
C LEU A 18 2.77 6.18 -2.46
N GLU A 19 3.84 5.75 -1.82
CA GLU A 19 3.89 4.49 -1.10
C GLU A 19 3.50 4.71 0.37
N TYR A 20 2.42 4.08 0.79
CA TYR A 20 1.97 4.08 2.19
C TYR A 20 2.47 2.82 2.89
N GLY A 21 3.31 3.02 3.91
CA GLY A 21 4.08 1.94 4.53
C GLY A 21 5.37 1.65 3.75
N CYS A 22 6.15 2.69 3.47
CA CYS A 22 7.32 2.57 2.58
C CYS A 22 8.55 1.93 3.25
N ALA A 23 8.53 1.69 4.55
CA ALA A 23 9.64 1.14 5.34
C ALA A 23 10.98 1.82 5.00
N HIS A 24 11.96 1.07 4.46
CA HIS A 24 13.27 1.58 4.06
C HIS A 24 13.25 2.32 2.70
N GLY A 25 12.09 2.51 2.07
CA GLY A 25 11.93 3.27 0.84
C GLY A 25 12.43 2.59 -0.44
N PHE A 26 12.62 1.27 -0.45
CA PHE A 26 13.15 0.56 -1.62
C PHE A 26 12.27 0.72 -2.87
N LEU A 27 10.94 0.69 -2.73
CA LEU A 27 10.05 0.90 -3.86
C LEU A 27 10.03 2.37 -4.27
N VAL A 28 10.04 3.30 -3.30
CA VAL A 28 10.15 4.75 -3.56
C VAL A 28 11.41 5.04 -4.38
N LYS A 29 12.57 4.48 -3.98
CA LYS A 29 13.82 4.65 -4.73
C LYS A 29 13.70 4.08 -6.14
N ALA A 30 13.30 2.83 -6.27
CA ALA A 30 13.21 2.16 -7.56
C ALA A 30 12.28 2.88 -8.55
N LEU A 31 11.17 3.43 -8.09
CA LEU A 31 10.26 4.20 -8.95
C LEU A 31 10.85 5.56 -9.34
N ASN A 32 11.58 6.23 -8.42
CA ASN A 32 12.32 7.45 -8.76
C ASN A 32 13.46 7.18 -9.76
N ASP A 33 14.14 6.05 -9.68
CA ASP A 33 15.15 5.63 -10.68
C ASP A 33 14.50 5.45 -12.07
N PHE A 34 13.24 5.01 -12.13
CA PHE A 34 12.42 4.99 -13.36
C PHE A 34 11.88 6.37 -13.77
N LYS A 35 12.30 7.45 -13.10
CA LYS A 35 11.84 8.83 -13.34
C LYS A 35 10.35 9.05 -13.07
N ILE A 36 9.76 8.24 -12.17
CA ILE A 36 8.41 8.41 -11.67
C ILE A 36 8.47 9.17 -10.35
N ASP A 37 7.81 10.32 -10.25
CA ASP A 37 7.83 11.17 -9.05
C ASP A 37 7.10 10.49 -7.89
N THR A 38 7.87 9.77 -7.07
CA THR A 38 7.37 8.89 -6.02
C THR A 38 7.80 9.37 -4.63
N TYR A 39 6.85 9.37 -3.72
CA TYR A 39 7.00 9.72 -2.31
C TYR A 39 6.66 8.53 -1.43
N GLY A 40 7.12 8.55 -0.18
CA GLY A 40 6.85 7.49 0.78
C GLY A 40 6.48 8.03 2.15
N VAL A 41 5.59 7.32 2.84
CA VAL A 41 5.26 7.60 4.24
C VAL A 41 5.26 6.31 5.04
N ASP A 42 5.77 6.37 6.27
CA ASP A 42 5.82 5.23 7.18
C ASP A 42 5.64 5.68 8.64
N VAL A 43 5.21 4.77 9.51
CA VAL A 43 5.08 5.01 10.96
C VAL A 43 6.38 4.74 11.71
N SER A 44 7.32 4.01 11.12
CA SER A 44 8.58 3.62 11.72
C SER A 44 9.67 4.66 11.48
N SER A 45 10.01 5.40 12.53
CA SER A 45 11.16 6.33 12.48
C SER A 45 12.49 5.61 12.26
N TYR A 46 12.61 4.38 12.77
CA TYR A 46 13.79 3.53 12.54
C TYR A 46 13.93 3.17 11.06
N ALA A 47 12.86 2.68 10.41
CA ALA A 47 12.90 2.34 9.01
C ALA A 47 13.27 3.56 8.16
N LEU A 48 12.63 4.70 8.41
CA LEU A 48 12.91 5.96 7.71
C LEU A 48 14.33 6.50 7.98
N SER A 49 14.98 6.15 9.10
CA SER A 49 16.38 6.52 9.35
C SER A 49 17.35 5.81 8.40
N LYS A 50 16.95 4.67 7.84
CA LYS A 50 17.74 3.83 6.92
C LYS A 50 17.44 4.08 5.44
N VAL A 51 16.54 5.02 5.13
CA VAL A 51 16.22 5.39 3.75
C VAL A 51 17.43 6.00 3.06
N ASP A 52 17.62 5.66 1.79
CA ASP A 52 18.67 6.21 0.95
C ASP A 52 18.62 7.75 0.91
N SER A 53 19.81 8.39 0.95
CA SER A 53 19.95 9.85 0.99
C SER A 53 19.28 10.55 -0.18
N GLU A 54 19.27 9.94 -1.37
CA GLU A 54 18.68 10.51 -2.59
C GLU A 54 17.17 10.73 -2.48
N ILE A 55 16.48 9.86 -1.71
CA ILE A 55 15.04 9.94 -1.52
C ILE A 55 14.62 10.40 -0.13
N LYS A 56 15.56 10.79 0.72
CA LYS A 56 15.30 11.23 2.10
C LYS A 56 14.25 12.34 2.17
N LYS A 57 14.33 13.33 1.27
CA LYS A 57 13.37 14.45 1.19
C LYS A 57 12.01 14.04 0.63
N LYS A 58 11.90 12.86 0.03
CA LYS A 58 10.66 12.28 -0.51
C LYS A 58 9.99 11.31 0.44
N THR A 59 10.51 11.15 1.65
CA THR A 59 9.92 10.28 2.67
C THR A 59 9.59 11.05 3.94
N SER A 60 8.51 10.66 4.64
CA SER A 60 8.07 11.34 5.86
C SER A 60 7.40 10.39 6.84
N LEU A 61 7.60 10.69 8.13
CA LEU A 61 7.00 9.94 9.24
C LEU A 61 5.51 10.28 9.38
N ILE A 62 4.65 9.25 9.41
CA ILE A 62 3.25 9.40 9.81
C ILE A 62 3.17 9.38 11.33
N ARG A 63 2.43 10.33 11.90
CA ARG A 63 2.08 10.34 13.31
C ARG A 63 0.56 10.38 13.44
N ASN A 64 0.02 9.61 14.40
CA ASN A 64 -1.43 9.59 14.69
C ASN A 64 -2.31 9.33 13.44
N ASN A 65 -1.85 8.45 12.55
CA ASN A 65 -2.54 8.10 11.30
C ASN A 65 -2.89 9.32 10.40
N ASN A 66 -2.19 10.46 10.56
CA ASN A 66 -2.45 11.68 9.83
C ASN A 66 -1.51 11.82 8.64
N ILE A 67 -1.94 11.30 7.47
CA ILE A 67 -1.19 11.38 6.21
C ILE A 67 -0.97 12.85 5.81
N ARG A 68 -1.97 13.70 5.97
CA ARG A 68 -1.92 15.11 5.54
C ARG A 68 -0.77 15.89 6.19
N ASN A 69 -0.52 15.66 7.47
CA ASN A 69 0.63 16.28 8.14
C ASN A 69 1.96 15.86 7.53
N SER A 70 2.08 14.59 7.14
CA SER A 70 3.30 14.09 6.48
C SER A 70 3.49 14.71 5.08
N LEU A 71 2.40 14.83 4.32
CA LEU A 71 2.42 15.49 3.00
C LEU A 71 2.78 16.98 3.10
N ASN A 72 2.24 17.68 4.09
CA ASN A 72 2.57 19.08 4.35
C ASN A 72 4.06 19.27 4.67
N LYS A 73 4.67 18.37 5.44
CA LYS A 73 6.11 18.40 5.74
C LYS A 73 6.98 18.22 4.48
N MET A 74 6.49 17.48 3.51
CA MET A 74 7.13 17.32 2.20
C MET A 74 6.72 18.40 1.19
N ASN A 75 5.94 19.41 1.62
CA ASN A 75 5.37 20.48 0.78
C ASN A 75 4.53 19.96 -0.40
N ILE A 76 3.82 18.86 -0.22
CA ILE A 76 2.98 18.23 -1.25
C ILE A 76 1.57 18.83 -1.17
N LYS A 77 1.15 19.48 -2.26
CA LYS A 77 -0.18 20.13 -2.39
C LYS A 77 -1.02 19.56 -3.54
N PHE A 78 -0.52 18.58 -4.26
CA PHE A 78 -1.21 17.93 -5.37
C PHE A 78 -1.88 16.61 -4.93
N LYS A 79 -2.76 16.08 -5.79
CA LYS A 79 -3.29 14.72 -5.67
C LYS A 79 -2.36 13.73 -6.37
N PHE A 80 -2.21 12.56 -5.77
CA PHE A 80 -1.48 11.45 -6.39
C PHE A 80 -2.34 10.78 -7.48
N ASP A 81 -1.70 10.29 -8.52
CA ASP A 81 -2.35 9.41 -9.49
C ASP A 81 -2.57 8.04 -8.87
N HIS A 82 -1.57 7.55 -8.13
CA HIS A 82 -1.64 6.27 -7.44
C HIS A 82 -1.14 6.36 -6.00
N ILE A 83 -1.85 5.73 -5.07
CA ILE A 83 -1.29 5.30 -3.79
C ILE A 83 -1.05 3.80 -3.87
N ILE A 84 0.10 3.34 -3.37
CA ILE A 84 0.46 1.92 -3.27
C ILE A 84 0.60 1.58 -1.78
N SER A 85 -0.07 0.52 -1.34
CA SER A 85 0.09 -0.04 0.00
C SER A 85 0.25 -1.55 -0.11
N LYS A 86 1.39 -2.08 0.33
CA LYS A 86 1.74 -3.48 0.21
C LYS A 86 2.23 -4.04 1.53
N ASP A 87 1.53 -5.05 2.05
CA ASP A 87 1.82 -5.67 3.35
C ASP A 87 1.83 -4.63 4.50
N VAL A 88 0.73 -3.85 4.62
CA VAL A 88 0.57 -2.77 5.61
C VAL A 88 -0.80 -2.78 6.27
N PHE A 89 -1.87 -2.91 5.50
CA PHE A 89 -3.22 -2.72 6.01
C PHE A 89 -3.64 -3.82 7.01
N GLU A 90 -3.06 -4.99 6.90
CA GLU A 90 -3.24 -6.10 7.84
C GLU A 90 -2.73 -5.81 9.25
N HIS A 91 -1.89 -4.79 9.42
CA HIS A 91 -1.36 -4.36 10.72
C HIS A 91 -2.17 -3.25 11.37
N ILE A 92 -3.20 -2.73 10.70
CA ILE A 92 -3.93 -1.53 11.14
C ILE A 92 -5.30 -1.93 11.66
N GLU A 93 -5.64 -1.47 12.88
CA GLU A 93 -6.98 -1.68 13.43
C GLU A 93 -8.08 -1.25 12.44
N PRO A 94 -9.13 -2.05 12.22
CA PRO A 94 -10.17 -1.77 11.22
C PRO A 94 -10.81 -0.38 11.36
N LYS A 95 -10.95 0.11 12.59
CA LYS A 95 -11.48 1.46 12.88
C LYS A 95 -10.58 2.56 12.32
N ASP A 96 -9.27 2.41 12.47
CA ASP A 96 -8.31 3.40 12.00
C ASP A 96 -8.06 3.25 10.50
N LEU A 97 -8.07 2.03 9.98
CA LEU A 97 -7.97 1.78 8.54
C LEU A 97 -9.11 2.45 7.77
N ARG A 98 -10.35 2.44 8.28
CA ARG A 98 -11.48 3.17 7.70
C ARG A 98 -11.21 4.69 7.61
N LYS A 99 -10.61 5.28 8.64
CA LYS A 99 -10.23 6.71 8.62
C LYS A 99 -9.15 6.98 7.58
N ILE A 100 -8.11 6.14 7.55
CA ILE A 100 -6.99 6.24 6.60
C ILE A 100 -7.51 6.15 5.16
N LEU A 101 -8.36 5.18 4.85
CA LEU A 101 -8.95 5.03 3.51
C LEU A 101 -9.74 6.28 3.10
N ARG A 102 -10.55 6.86 3.99
CA ARG A 102 -11.29 8.10 3.72
C ARG A 102 -10.35 9.29 3.48
N GLU A 103 -9.22 9.38 4.18
CA GLU A 103 -8.22 10.42 3.91
C GLU A 103 -7.49 10.17 2.59
N MET A 104 -7.13 8.92 2.29
CA MET A 104 -6.53 8.53 1.00
C MET A 104 -7.45 8.90 -0.18
N SER A 105 -8.76 8.71 -0.06
CA SER A 105 -9.70 9.04 -1.13
C SER A 105 -9.72 10.53 -1.50
N LYS A 106 -9.32 11.41 -0.60
CA LYS A 106 -9.23 12.86 -0.85
C LYS A 106 -7.97 13.26 -1.62
N ILE A 107 -6.93 12.42 -1.59
CA ILE A 107 -5.58 12.77 -2.06
C ILE A 107 -5.06 11.87 -3.20
N THR A 108 -5.84 10.90 -3.67
CA THR A 108 -5.44 10.05 -4.79
C THR A 108 -6.56 9.89 -5.83
N LYS A 109 -6.23 9.38 -7.02
CA LYS A 109 -7.17 8.93 -8.03
C LYS A 109 -7.40 7.42 -7.96
N GLU A 110 -6.33 6.65 -7.74
CA GLU A 110 -6.35 5.19 -7.65
C GLU A 110 -5.55 4.72 -6.43
N LEU A 111 -5.97 3.60 -5.85
CA LEU A 111 -5.28 2.94 -4.74
C LEU A 111 -5.01 1.48 -5.12
N PHE A 112 -3.76 1.06 -4.96
CA PHE A 112 -3.34 -0.33 -5.12
C PHE A 112 -2.99 -0.92 -3.76
N VAL A 113 -3.64 -2.02 -3.42
CA VAL A 113 -3.45 -2.70 -2.13
C VAL A 113 -3.05 -4.15 -2.36
N VAL A 114 -2.02 -4.58 -1.64
CA VAL A 114 -1.64 -5.99 -1.53
C VAL A 114 -1.66 -6.37 -0.05
N VAL A 115 -2.45 -7.39 0.29
CA VAL A 115 -2.58 -7.88 1.66
C VAL A 115 -2.59 -9.42 1.70
N PRO A 116 -2.13 -10.04 2.78
CA PRO A 116 -2.40 -11.45 3.03
C PRO A 116 -3.90 -11.68 3.22
N LEU A 117 -4.39 -12.82 2.74
CA LEU A 117 -5.79 -13.23 2.92
C LEU A 117 -5.92 -14.32 3.97
N GLY A 118 -7.05 -14.33 4.61
CA GLY A 118 -7.45 -15.33 5.58
C GLY A 118 -8.92 -15.73 5.41
N ASP A 119 -9.33 -16.72 6.18
CA ASP A 119 -10.71 -17.17 6.31
C ASP A 119 -10.96 -17.43 7.80
N ASP A 120 -12.05 -16.90 8.34
CA ASP A 120 -12.45 -17.08 9.74
C ASP A 120 -11.33 -16.74 10.76
N GLY A 121 -10.60 -15.63 10.51
CA GLY A 121 -9.52 -15.14 11.36
C GLY A 121 -8.19 -15.91 11.25
N LYS A 122 -8.04 -16.82 10.26
CA LYS A 122 -6.81 -17.59 10.02
C LYS A 122 -6.24 -17.26 8.64
N TYR A 123 -4.95 -16.95 8.58
CA TYR A 123 -4.29 -16.71 7.30
C TYR A 123 -4.22 -17.99 6.44
N ARG A 124 -4.50 -17.86 5.14
CA ARG A 124 -4.36 -18.96 4.16
C ARG A 124 -2.91 -19.43 3.99
N ILE A 125 -1.95 -18.58 4.33
CA ILE A 125 -0.52 -18.93 4.41
C ILE A 125 -0.14 -18.87 5.89
N GLU A 126 0.10 -20.02 6.50
CA GLU A 126 0.33 -20.18 7.93
C GLU A 126 1.47 -19.29 8.48
N SER A 127 2.55 -19.12 7.71
CA SER A 127 3.69 -18.30 8.14
C SER A 127 3.33 -16.82 8.38
N TYR A 128 2.22 -16.31 7.86
CA TYR A 128 1.76 -14.95 8.20
C TYR A 128 1.27 -14.84 9.65
N ALA A 129 0.79 -15.92 10.25
CA ALA A 129 0.40 -15.95 11.66
C ALA A 129 1.60 -15.81 12.62
N GLY A 130 2.82 -16.04 12.14
CA GLY A 130 4.04 -15.83 12.92
C GLY A 130 4.35 -14.37 13.23
N ASP A 131 3.83 -13.44 12.43
CA ASP A 131 3.94 -12.00 12.70
C ASP A 131 2.80 -11.56 13.63
N LYS A 132 3.14 -11.33 14.90
CA LYS A 132 2.19 -10.91 15.94
C LYS A 132 1.55 -9.54 15.69
N THR A 133 2.06 -8.77 14.75
CA THR A 133 1.50 -7.46 14.38
C THR A 133 0.41 -7.56 13.30
N HIS A 134 0.24 -8.74 12.71
CA HIS A 134 -0.86 -9.03 11.80
C HIS A 134 -2.16 -9.22 12.59
N ILE A 135 -3.15 -8.36 12.37
CA ILE A 135 -4.42 -8.35 13.11
C ILE A 135 -5.67 -8.53 12.22
N ILE A 136 -5.53 -8.48 10.90
CA ILE A 136 -6.64 -8.66 9.96
C ILE A 136 -6.37 -9.89 9.09
N ALA A 137 -7.00 -11.02 9.43
CA ALA A 137 -6.93 -12.27 8.66
C ALA A 137 -8.29 -12.56 8.02
N GLU A 138 -8.68 -11.74 7.04
CA GLU A 138 -9.99 -11.72 6.39
C GLU A 138 -9.92 -12.10 4.92
N ASP A 139 -11.05 -12.53 4.34
CA ASP A 139 -11.17 -12.91 2.95
C ASP A 139 -11.25 -11.71 1.99
N GLU A 140 -11.20 -11.97 0.71
CA GLU A 140 -11.30 -10.94 -0.32
C GLU A 140 -12.64 -10.20 -0.33
N ASN A 141 -13.72 -10.81 0.15
CA ASN A 141 -15.04 -10.19 0.17
C ASN A 141 -15.13 -9.16 1.31
N TRP A 142 -14.56 -9.49 2.46
CA TRP A 142 -14.42 -8.56 3.57
C TRP A 142 -13.62 -7.31 3.15
N TRP A 143 -12.46 -7.51 2.49
CA TRP A 143 -11.65 -6.41 1.98
C TRP A 143 -12.38 -5.56 0.94
N LYS A 144 -13.08 -6.19 -0.03
CA LYS A 144 -13.89 -5.48 -1.03
C LYS A 144 -14.99 -4.64 -0.36
N LYS A 145 -15.68 -5.19 0.64
CA LYS A 145 -16.70 -4.48 1.41
C LYS A 145 -16.10 -3.28 2.13
N LEU A 146 -14.96 -3.47 2.84
CA LEU A 146 -14.25 -2.40 3.53
C LEU A 146 -13.91 -1.25 2.58
N PHE A 147 -13.36 -1.54 1.40
CA PHE A 147 -13.00 -0.51 0.42
C PHE A 147 -14.23 0.25 -0.08
N ASN A 148 -15.30 -0.46 -0.44
CA ASN A 148 -16.54 0.14 -0.94
C ASN A 148 -17.18 1.08 0.09
N GLU A 149 -17.21 0.68 1.36
CA GLU A 149 -17.73 1.52 2.47
C GLU A 149 -16.88 2.77 2.72
N ASN A 150 -15.64 2.80 2.23
CA ASN A 150 -14.68 3.88 2.50
C ASN A 150 -14.22 4.61 1.24
N LYS A 151 -15.16 4.86 0.29
CA LYS A 151 -14.99 5.72 -0.88
C LYS A 151 -14.15 5.13 -2.02
N PHE A 152 -13.91 3.82 -2.03
CA PHE A 152 -13.19 3.16 -3.12
C PHE A 152 -14.04 2.05 -3.75
N ARG A 153 -14.09 2.01 -5.08
CA ARG A 153 -14.66 0.91 -5.85
C ARG A 153 -13.54 -0.01 -6.36
N VAL A 154 -13.72 -1.32 -6.20
CA VAL A 154 -12.83 -2.32 -6.78
C VAL A 154 -12.92 -2.28 -8.30
N LYS A 155 -11.83 -1.91 -8.98
CA LYS A 155 -11.67 -1.90 -10.43
C LYS A 155 -11.28 -3.28 -10.96
N SER A 156 -10.36 -3.93 -10.25
CA SER A 156 -10.00 -5.33 -10.47
C SER A 156 -9.42 -5.94 -9.21
N PHE A 157 -9.55 -7.26 -9.11
CA PHE A 157 -8.99 -8.09 -8.06
C PHE A 157 -8.29 -9.29 -8.69
N SER A 158 -7.16 -9.72 -8.12
CA SER A 158 -6.50 -10.97 -8.46
C SER A 158 -5.78 -11.54 -7.24
N TYR A 159 -5.45 -12.81 -7.28
CA TYR A 159 -4.63 -13.47 -6.23
C TYR A 159 -3.14 -13.41 -6.53
N SER A 160 -2.75 -12.92 -7.70
CA SER A 160 -1.34 -12.79 -8.11
C SER A 160 -1.15 -11.66 -9.11
N ILE A 161 0.08 -11.12 -9.11
CA ILE A 161 0.64 -10.30 -10.19
C ILE A 161 2.10 -10.75 -10.32
N ASP A 162 2.49 -11.16 -11.52
CA ASP A 162 3.84 -11.67 -11.80
C ASP A 162 4.93 -10.71 -11.33
N GLY A 163 5.92 -11.25 -10.63
CA GLY A 163 7.02 -10.47 -10.04
C GLY A 163 6.68 -9.76 -8.72
N ILE A 164 5.49 -10.04 -8.15
CA ILE A 164 5.09 -9.56 -6.82
C ILE A 164 4.62 -10.72 -5.96
N LYS A 165 5.40 -11.05 -4.93
CA LYS A 165 5.10 -12.15 -3.99
C LYS A 165 5.02 -13.54 -4.65
N ASP A 166 5.75 -13.81 -5.72
CA ASP A 166 5.71 -15.07 -6.45
C ASP A 166 6.03 -16.30 -5.58
N LYS A 167 6.95 -16.15 -4.62
CA LYS A 167 7.26 -17.21 -3.65
C LYS A 167 6.04 -17.59 -2.80
N TRP A 168 5.26 -16.61 -2.38
CA TRP A 168 4.06 -16.80 -1.59
C TRP A 168 2.92 -17.42 -2.40
N TYR A 169 2.80 -17.06 -3.67
CA TYR A 169 1.84 -17.65 -4.59
C TYR A 169 2.09 -19.16 -4.79
N LYS A 170 3.36 -19.58 -4.78
CA LYS A 170 3.72 -21.02 -4.86
C LYS A 170 3.30 -21.80 -3.60
N ILE A 171 3.22 -21.14 -2.44
CA ILE A 171 2.78 -21.78 -1.19
C ILE A 171 1.25 -21.92 -1.17
N ASN A 172 0.54 -20.85 -1.51
CA ASN A 172 -0.91 -20.86 -1.64
C ASN A 172 -1.34 -19.85 -2.71
N THR A 173 -1.98 -20.35 -3.77
CA THR A 173 -2.39 -19.53 -4.92
C THR A 173 -3.45 -18.47 -4.59
N LYS A 174 -4.14 -18.61 -3.46
CA LYS A 174 -5.14 -17.66 -2.95
C LYS A 174 -4.72 -16.97 -1.64
N GLY A 175 -3.45 -17.08 -1.27
CA GLY A 175 -2.92 -16.57 0.00
C GLY A 175 -2.77 -15.06 0.09
N ASN A 176 -2.82 -14.35 -1.04
CA ASN A 176 -2.71 -12.88 -1.09
C ASN A 176 -3.79 -12.29 -1.99
N GLY A 177 -4.24 -11.08 -1.64
CA GLY A 177 -5.17 -10.29 -2.43
C GLY A 177 -4.49 -9.06 -3.04
N PHE A 178 -4.69 -8.85 -4.33
CA PHE A 178 -4.20 -7.72 -5.10
C PHE A 178 -5.41 -6.91 -5.58
N PHE A 179 -5.63 -5.76 -5.00
CA PHE A 179 -6.80 -4.91 -5.27
C PHE A 179 -6.38 -3.65 -6.00
N LYS A 180 -6.91 -3.43 -7.19
CA LYS A 180 -6.85 -2.13 -7.88
C LYS A 180 -8.16 -1.41 -7.66
N LEU A 181 -8.08 -0.25 -7.03
CA LEU A 181 -9.21 0.51 -6.56
C LEU A 181 -9.23 1.88 -7.22
N LYS A 182 -10.42 2.42 -7.47
CA LYS A 182 -10.61 3.81 -7.87
C LYS A 182 -11.60 4.51 -6.95
N ILE A 183 -11.51 5.81 -6.86
CA ILE A 183 -12.46 6.64 -6.10
C ILE A 183 -13.88 6.47 -6.66
N LEU A 184 -14.87 6.45 -5.76
CA LEU A 184 -16.30 6.50 -6.08
C LEU A 184 -16.71 7.89 -6.58
#